data_86560280adc8c40a351ecfde144a7cc5
#
_entry.id   86560280adc8c40a351ecfde144a7cc5
#
_cell.length_a   1.000
_cell.length_b   1.000
_cell.length_c   1.000
_cell.angle_alpha   90.00
_cell.angle_beta   90.00
_cell.angle_gamma   90.00
#
_symmetry.space_group_name_H-M   'P 1'
#
loop_
_entity.id
_entity.type
_entity.pdbx_description
1 polymer ?
#
loop_
_entity_poly.entity_id
_entity_poly.type
_entity_poly.pdbx_seq_one_letter_code
_entity_poly.pdbx_strand_id
1 'polypeptide(L)'
;MNFRIWSPLLCVLVLISAAPASAQRQVIHEERSQYRNVLVTEFNGQRCMLFNIHRGDMNQTCIDLRNPKRLVFNYTKMSFAGLLLNPEPERILVAGLGGGTIPMVMRELYPEAEIDVLEVDQAVVNVAREFFGYQE
;
A
#
# COMPACT_ATOMS: atom_id res chain seq x y z
N MET A 1 -16.53 3.41 78.20
CA MET A 1 -15.78 2.38 77.48
C MET A 1 -16.15 2.50 76.02
N ASN A 2 -15.39 3.33 75.23
CA ASN A 2 -15.74 3.69 73.85
C ASN A 2 -14.95 2.83 72.86
N PHE A 3 -15.62 1.90 72.17
CA PHE A 3 -15.03 1.13 71.08
C PHE A 3 -15.12 1.96 69.79
N ARG A 4 -13.98 2.43 69.30
CA ARG A 4 -13.83 3.01 67.94
C ARG A 4 -13.64 1.89 66.95
N ILE A 5 -14.63 1.67 66.11
CA ILE A 5 -14.59 0.75 64.96
C ILE A 5 -13.80 1.42 63.84
N TRP A 6 -12.60 0.94 63.51
CA TRP A 6 -11.88 1.34 62.34
C TRP A 6 -12.41 0.51 61.16
N SER A 7 -13.02 1.21 60.18
CA SER A 7 -13.43 0.61 58.92
C SER A 7 -12.27 0.70 57.95
N PRO A 8 -11.75 -0.41 57.41
CA PRO A 8 -10.73 -0.35 56.36
C PRO A 8 -11.38 -0.01 55.05
N LEU A 9 -11.03 1.16 54.48
CA LEU A 9 -11.37 1.53 53.10
C LEU A 9 -10.68 0.58 52.13
N LEU A 10 -11.41 -0.33 51.55
CA LEU A 10 -10.89 -1.24 50.50
C LEU A 10 -10.80 -0.44 49.19
N CYS A 11 -9.62 0.07 48.83
CA CYS A 11 -9.32 0.63 47.53
C CYS A 11 -9.28 -0.48 46.47
N VAL A 12 -10.36 -0.68 45.73
CA VAL A 12 -10.38 -1.59 44.59
C VAL A 12 -9.64 -0.88 43.43
N LEU A 13 -8.41 -1.30 43.17
CA LEU A 13 -7.65 -0.90 41.99
C LEU A 13 -8.24 -1.61 40.76
N VAL A 14 -9.03 -0.91 39.97
CA VAL A 14 -9.50 -1.39 38.67
C VAL A 14 -8.35 -1.26 37.68
N LEU A 15 -7.65 -2.36 37.41
CA LEU A 15 -6.69 -2.46 36.32
C LEU A 15 -7.46 -2.49 34.99
N ILE A 16 -7.56 -1.33 34.34
CA ILE A 16 -8.04 -1.24 32.96
C ILE A 16 -6.94 -1.82 32.08
N SER A 17 -7.05 -3.10 31.72
CA SER A 17 -6.23 -3.71 30.67
C SER A 17 -6.65 -3.10 29.34
N ALA A 18 -5.84 -2.18 28.81
CA ALA A 18 -5.96 -1.72 27.43
C ALA A 18 -5.66 -2.91 26.50
N ALA A 19 -6.69 -3.52 25.92
CA ALA A 19 -6.50 -4.49 24.87
C ALA A 19 -5.75 -3.81 23.71
N PRO A 20 -4.73 -4.45 23.11
CA PRO A 20 -4.06 -3.90 21.95
C PRO A 20 -5.11 -3.71 20.86
N ALA A 21 -5.26 -2.47 20.36
CA ALA A 21 -6.11 -2.19 19.22
C ALA A 21 -5.57 -3.04 18.06
N SER A 22 -6.32 -4.06 17.64
CA SER A 22 -5.94 -4.86 16.48
C SER A 22 -5.96 -3.91 15.29
N ALA A 23 -4.82 -3.74 14.63
CA ALA A 23 -4.72 -2.93 13.43
C ALA A 23 -5.71 -3.52 12.39
N GLN A 24 -6.76 -2.76 12.10
CA GLN A 24 -7.75 -3.16 11.10
C GLN A 24 -7.38 -2.51 9.77
N ARG A 25 -7.56 -3.24 8.66
CA ARG A 25 -7.38 -2.68 7.32
C ARG A 25 -8.38 -1.55 7.12
N GLN A 26 -7.88 -0.35 6.82
CA GLN A 26 -8.68 0.84 6.57
C GLN A 26 -8.77 1.08 5.07
N VAL A 27 -9.99 1.25 4.54
CA VAL A 27 -10.21 1.78 3.19
C VAL A 27 -10.10 3.30 3.29
N ILE A 28 -9.15 3.90 2.57
CA ILE A 28 -8.91 5.34 2.57
C ILE A 28 -9.42 6.03 1.31
N HIS A 29 -9.66 5.26 0.23
CA HIS A 29 -10.21 5.77 -1.01
C HIS A 29 -10.93 4.67 -1.79
N GLU A 30 -11.99 5.06 -2.52
CA GLU A 30 -12.68 4.22 -3.48
C GLU A 30 -13.01 5.06 -4.72
N GLU A 31 -12.57 4.60 -5.88
CA GLU A 31 -12.88 5.21 -7.18
C GLU A 31 -13.59 4.20 -8.09
N ARG A 32 -14.71 4.61 -8.66
CA ARG A 32 -15.46 3.78 -9.62
C ARG A 32 -14.85 3.89 -11.00
N SER A 33 -14.67 2.74 -11.63
CA SER A 33 -14.25 2.65 -13.02
C SER A 33 -15.28 1.89 -13.85
N GLN A 34 -15.17 1.99 -15.17
CA GLN A 34 -15.98 1.19 -16.09
C GLN A 34 -15.63 -0.31 -16.05
N TYR A 35 -14.47 -0.68 -15.49
CA TYR A 35 -14.00 -2.06 -15.39
C TYR A 35 -14.31 -2.66 -14.01
N ARG A 36 -13.98 -1.95 -12.93
CA ARG A 36 -14.21 -2.36 -11.54
C ARG A 36 -13.91 -1.21 -10.57
N ASN A 37 -14.38 -1.33 -9.34
CA ASN A 37 -14.01 -0.34 -8.32
C ASN A 37 -12.54 -0.51 -7.92
N VAL A 38 -11.81 0.60 -7.89
CA VAL A 38 -10.43 0.70 -7.43
C VAL A 38 -10.45 1.19 -5.98
N LEU A 39 -9.87 0.42 -5.08
CA LEU A 39 -9.82 0.72 -3.66
C LEU A 39 -8.38 0.97 -3.22
N VAL A 40 -8.19 1.94 -2.34
CA VAL A 40 -6.91 2.14 -1.65
C VAL A 40 -7.10 1.83 -0.17
N THR A 41 -6.24 0.97 0.34
CA THR A 41 -6.28 0.57 1.76
C THR A 41 -4.94 0.79 2.44
N GLU A 42 -5.01 1.04 3.75
CA GLU A 42 -3.83 1.05 4.62
C GLU A 42 -3.94 -0.02 5.70
N PHE A 43 -2.84 -0.73 5.90
CA PHE A 43 -2.69 -1.74 6.93
C PHE A 43 -1.21 -2.01 7.24
N ASN A 44 -0.86 -2.04 8.52
CA ASN A 44 0.50 -2.35 9.00
C ASN A 44 1.62 -1.53 8.32
N GLY A 45 1.37 -0.25 8.03
CA GLY A 45 2.35 0.63 7.39
C GLY A 45 2.53 0.38 5.89
N GLN A 46 1.64 -0.37 5.27
CA GLN A 46 1.54 -0.53 3.82
C GLN A 46 0.29 0.14 3.29
N ARG A 47 0.40 0.79 2.14
CA ARG A 47 -0.73 1.27 1.33
C ARG A 47 -0.82 0.40 0.09
N CYS A 48 -2.02 -0.12 -0.16
CA CYS A 48 -2.27 -1.06 -1.25
C CYS A 48 -3.45 -0.63 -2.11
N MET A 49 -3.34 -0.85 -3.42
CA MET A 49 -4.44 -0.77 -4.36
C MET A 49 -5.05 -2.16 -4.55
N LEU A 50 -6.36 -2.23 -4.54
CA LEU A 50 -7.15 -3.45 -4.78
C LEU A 50 -8.26 -3.17 -5.78
N PHE A 51 -8.70 -4.23 -6.46
CA PHE A 51 -9.90 -4.20 -7.31
C PHE A 51 -11.01 -5.00 -6.64
N ASN A 52 -12.08 -4.32 -6.15
CA ASN A 52 -13.22 -4.84 -5.38
C ASN A 52 -12.84 -5.49 -4.04
N ILE A 53 -13.73 -5.35 -3.05
CA ILE A 53 -13.57 -6.03 -1.75
C ILE A 53 -14.41 -7.31 -1.78
N HIS A 54 -13.95 -8.36 -2.47
CA HIS A 54 -14.53 -9.68 -2.37
C HIS A 54 -13.50 -10.67 -1.80
N ARG A 55 -13.99 -11.76 -1.19
CA ARG A 55 -13.12 -12.82 -0.68
C ARG A 55 -12.27 -13.38 -1.83
N GLY A 56 -10.95 -13.22 -1.73
CA GLY A 56 -9.99 -13.69 -2.72
C GLY A 56 -9.33 -12.60 -3.57
N ASP A 57 -9.76 -11.35 -3.46
CA ASP A 57 -9.09 -10.24 -4.15
C ASP A 57 -7.70 -10.02 -3.57
N MET A 58 -6.70 -10.15 -4.43
CA MET A 58 -5.32 -9.87 -4.07
C MET A 58 -5.00 -8.40 -4.29
N ASN A 59 -4.13 -7.87 -3.45
CA ASN A 59 -3.55 -6.54 -3.69
C ASN A 59 -2.90 -6.51 -5.07
N GLN A 60 -3.22 -5.49 -5.87
CA GLN A 60 -2.64 -5.29 -7.20
C GLN A 60 -1.25 -4.65 -7.10
N THR A 61 -1.11 -3.72 -6.18
CA THR A 61 0.15 -3.06 -5.85
C THR A 61 0.16 -2.64 -4.39
N CYS A 62 1.33 -2.58 -3.77
CA CYS A 62 1.51 -2.00 -2.44
C CYS A 62 2.82 -1.22 -2.37
N ILE A 63 2.82 -0.17 -1.56
CA ILE A 63 4.02 0.54 -1.12
C ILE A 63 4.20 0.40 0.40
N ASP A 64 5.44 0.35 0.85
CA ASP A 64 5.78 0.49 2.28
C ASP A 64 5.87 1.99 2.60
N LEU A 65 4.98 2.49 3.46
CA LEU A 65 4.92 3.92 3.80
C LEU A 65 6.17 4.41 4.55
N ARG A 66 6.93 3.51 5.18
CA ARG A 66 8.19 3.84 5.87
C ARG A 66 9.40 3.78 4.94
N ASN A 67 9.29 3.02 3.84
CA ASN A 67 10.31 2.90 2.81
C ASN A 67 9.66 2.76 1.42
N PRO A 68 9.21 3.86 0.79
CA PRO A 68 8.49 3.83 -0.49
C PRO A 68 9.30 3.24 -1.65
N LYS A 69 10.63 3.21 -1.57
CA LYS A 69 11.51 2.60 -2.56
C LYS A 69 11.58 1.07 -2.45
N ARG A 70 11.05 0.50 -1.37
CA ARG A 70 11.04 -0.95 -1.18
C ARG A 70 10.05 -1.60 -2.13
N LEU A 71 10.54 -2.51 -2.98
CA LEU A 71 9.69 -3.36 -3.82
C LEU A 71 8.99 -4.40 -2.93
N VAL A 72 7.69 -4.20 -2.68
CA VAL A 72 6.90 -5.05 -1.78
C VAL A 72 6.65 -6.43 -2.39
N PHE A 73 6.29 -6.49 -3.68
CA PHE A 73 5.95 -7.74 -4.35
C PHE A 73 7.14 -8.40 -5.06
N ASN A 74 7.16 -9.72 -5.03
CA ASN A 74 8.21 -10.49 -5.71
C ASN A 74 8.11 -10.36 -7.24
N TYR A 75 6.90 -10.30 -7.82
CA TYR A 75 6.77 -10.12 -9.27
C TYR A 75 7.40 -8.81 -9.75
N THR A 76 7.25 -7.73 -8.96
CA THR A 76 7.89 -6.45 -9.27
C THR A 76 9.41 -6.57 -9.31
N LYS A 77 10.00 -7.34 -8.37
CA LYS A 77 11.45 -7.62 -8.40
C LYS A 77 11.84 -8.46 -9.60
N MET A 78 11.03 -9.46 -9.94
CA MET A 78 11.29 -10.36 -11.07
C MET A 78 11.16 -9.67 -12.43
N SER A 79 10.33 -8.63 -12.56
CA SER A 79 10.21 -7.86 -13.82
C SER A 79 11.54 -7.21 -14.24
N PHE A 80 12.42 -6.91 -13.27
CA PHE A 80 13.77 -6.38 -13.55
C PHE A 80 14.76 -7.44 -14.06
N ALA A 81 14.41 -8.74 -14.04
CA ALA A 81 15.26 -9.79 -14.60
C ALA A 81 15.47 -9.63 -16.12
N GLY A 82 14.57 -8.94 -16.83
CA GLY A 82 14.74 -8.57 -18.24
C GLY A 82 16.01 -7.75 -18.50
N LEU A 83 16.49 -7.00 -17.51
CA LEU A 83 17.72 -6.22 -17.60
C LEU A 83 18.99 -7.09 -17.67
N LEU A 84 18.90 -8.38 -17.30
CA LEU A 84 19.99 -9.33 -17.50
C LEU A 84 20.24 -9.63 -18.99
N LEU A 85 19.18 -9.46 -19.82
CA LEU A 85 19.25 -9.69 -21.26
C LEU A 85 19.52 -8.39 -22.03
N ASN A 86 19.01 -7.27 -21.54
CA ASN A 86 19.24 -5.93 -22.10
C ASN A 86 19.54 -4.96 -20.93
N PRO A 87 20.81 -4.80 -20.55
CA PRO A 87 21.21 -4.02 -19.38
C PRO A 87 21.14 -2.49 -19.61
N GLU A 88 21.07 -2.03 -20.86
CA GLU A 88 21.03 -0.62 -21.23
C GLU A 88 19.86 -0.36 -22.20
N PRO A 89 18.60 -0.45 -21.72
CA PRO A 89 17.45 -0.23 -22.58
C PRO A 89 17.28 1.25 -22.91
N GLU A 90 17.21 1.57 -24.21
CA GLU A 90 16.87 2.93 -24.68
C GLU A 90 15.35 3.18 -24.67
N ARG A 91 14.55 2.11 -24.81
CA ARG A 91 13.08 2.15 -24.83
C ARG A 91 12.51 1.04 -23.99
N ILE A 92 11.53 1.39 -23.15
CA ILE A 92 10.87 0.50 -22.22
C ILE A 92 9.35 0.65 -22.38
N LEU A 93 8.66 -0.47 -22.60
CA LEU A 93 7.21 -0.53 -22.61
C LEU A 93 6.72 -1.29 -21.38
N VAL A 94 5.87 -0.65 -20.58
CA VAL A 94 5.22 -1.25 -19.43
C VAL A 94 3.73 -1.44 -19.73
N ALA A 95 3.27 -2.69 -19.77
CA ALA A 95 1.85 -3.02 -19.93
C ALA A 95 1.19 -3.19 -18.54
N GLY A 96 0.29 -2.26 -18.21
CA GLY A 96 -0.32 -2.12 -16.89
C GLY A 96 0.47 -1.20 -15.96
N LEU A 97 -0.22 -0.24 -15.33
CA LEU A 97 0.40 0.74 -14.44
C LEU A 97 0.42 0.24 -12.98
N GLY A 98 -0.73 -0.20 -12.48
CA GLY A 98 -0.92 -0.41 -11.05
C GLY A 98 -0.61 0.87 -10.26
N GLY A 99 0.25 0.79 -9.24
CA GLY A 99 0.71 1.98 -8.49
C GLY A 99 1.91 2.69 -9.11
N GLY A 100 2.33 2.33 -10.34
CA GLY A 100 3.45 2.99 -11.03
C GLY A 100 4.84 2.58 -10.55
N THR A 101 4.97 1.57 -9.70
CA THR A 101 6.27 1.18 -9.12
C THR A 101 7.31 0.81 -10.18
N ILE A 102 6.93 0.04 -11.22
CA ILE A 102 7.87 -0.39 -12.26
C ILE A 102 8.37 0.80 -13.09
N PRO A 103 7.50 1.62 -13.70
CA PRO A 103 7.97 2.75 -14.50
C PRO A 103 8.76 3.78 -13.67
N MET A 104 8.38 4.04 -12.41
CA MET A 104 9.14 4.95 -11.55
C MET A 104 10.55 4.45 -11.26
N VAL A 105 10.72 3.15 -10.96
CA VAL A 105 12.06 2.56 -10.74
C VAL A 105 12.85 2.53 -12.03
N MET A 106 12.23 2.20 -13.18
CA MET A 106 12.91 2.25 -14.48
C MET A 106 13.37 3.67 -14.82
N ARG A 107 12.56 4.70 -14.54
CA ARG A 107 12.96 6.11 -14.73
C ARG A 107 14.14 6.50 -13.83
N GLU A 108 14.17 6.00 -12.59
CA GLU A 108 15.30 6.25 -11.68
C GLU A 108 16.60 5.58 -12.17
N LEU A 109 16.51 4.36 -12.72
CA LEU A 109 17.66 3.61 -13.22
C LEU A 109 18.14 4.09 -14.60
N TYR A 110 17.21 4.49 -15.47
CA TYR A 110 17.42 4.88 -16.86
C TYR A 110 16.77 6.24 -17.16
N PRO A 111 17.35 7.33 -16.67
CA PRO A 111 16.74 8.66 -16.80
C PRO A 111 16.59 9.10 -18.25
N GLU A 112 17.45 8.63 -19.17
CA GLU A 112 17.44 8.96 -20.59
C GLU A 112 16.57 8.03 -21.45
N ALA A 113 16.11 6.91 -20.90
CA ALA A 113 15.27 5.97 -21.65
C ALA A 113 13.87 6.53 -21.92
N GLU A 114 13.33 6.24 -23.08
CA GLU A 114 11.91 6.48 -23.38
C GLU A 114 11.07 5.38 -22.69
N ILE A 115 10.16 5.79 -21.78
CA ILE A 115 9.34 4.85 -21.01
C ILE A 115 7.88 5.09 -21.35
N ASP A 116 7.28 4.13 -22.06
CA ASP A 116 5.85 4.12 -22.38
C ASP A 116 5.11 3.24 -21.40
N VAL A 117 3.96 3.71 -20.91
CA VAL A 117 3.07 2.93 -20.03
C VAL A 117 1.70 2.83 -20.66
N LEU A 118 1.21 1.61 -20.83
CA LEU A 118 -0.15 1.34 -21.31
C LEU A 118 -1.03 0.95 -20.12
N GLU A 119 -1.98 1.82 -19.76
CA GLU A 119 -3.03 1.53 -18.77
C GLU A 119 -4.40 1.78 -19.38
N VAL A 120 -5.28 0.81 -19.24
CA VAL A 120 -6.63 0.85 -19.85
C VAL A 120 -7.63 1.60 -18.97
N ASP A 121 -7.37 1.66 -17.67
CA ASP A 121 -8.28 2.20 -16.68
C ASP A 121 -7.78 3.55 -16.13
N GLN A 122 -8.46 4.63 -16.52
CA GLN A 122 -8.12 5.97 -16.04
C GLN A 122 -8.20 6.10 -14.52
N ALA A 123 -9.08 5.34 -13.85
CA ALA A 123 -9.16 5.34 -12.39
C ALA A 123 -7.86 4.81 -11.74
N VAL A 124 -7.23 3.81 -12.36
CA VAL A 124 -5.90 3.31 -11.90
C VAL A 124 -4.85 4.40 -12.02
N VAL A 125 -4.84 5.17 -13.13
CA VAL A 125 -3.90 6.28 -13.33
C VAL A 125 -4.09 7.36 -12.26
N ASN A 126 -5.34 7.77 -12.02
CA ASN A 126 -5.69 8.79 -11.02
C ASN A 126 -5.21 8.35 -9.61
N VAL A 127 -5.55 7.13 -9.23
CA VAL A 127 -5.17 6.55 -7.93
C VAL A 127 -3.64 6.41 -7.81
N ALA A 128 -2.95 6.00 -8.88
CA ALA A 128 -1.49 5.91 -8.88
C ALA A 128 -0.83 7.27 -8.61
N ARG A 129 -1.33 8.33 -9.24
CA ARG A 129 -0.83 9.70 -9.04
C ARG A 129 -1.10 10.21 -7.62
N GLU A 130 -2.33 10.05 -7.15
CA GLU A 130 -2.76 10.64 -5.88
C GLU A 130 -2.20 9.88 -4.66
N PHE A 131 -2.19 8.54 -4.71
CA PHE A 131 -1.88 7.73 -3.53
C PHE A 131 -0.53 7.01 -3.57
N PHE A 132 0.10 6.84 -4.75
CA PHE A 132 1.32 6.08 -4.90
C PHE A 132 2.51 6.89 -5.40
N GLY A 133 2.31 8.20 -5.63
CA GLY A 133 3.39 9.12 -6.03
C GLY A 133 3.84 8.96 -7.48
N TYR A 134 3.03 8.32 -8.33
CA TYR A 134 3.34 8.18 -9.74
C TYR A 134 3.38 9.55 -10.44
N GLN A 135 4.44 9.80 -11.20
CA GLN A 135 4.64 10.97 -12.05
C GLN A 135 5.03 10.49 -13.45
N GLU A 136 4.46 11.15 -14.48
CA GLU A 136 4.81 10.92 -15.90
C GLU A 136 6.12 11.61 -16.27
#